data_5c852573786a7e2316c7537d3b5d3391
#
_entry.id   5c852573786a7e2316c7537d3b5d3391
#
_cell.length_a   1.000
_cell.length_b   1.000
_cell.length_c   1.000
_cell.angle_alpha   90.00
_cell.angle_beta   90.00
_cell.angle_gamma   90.00
#
_symmetry.space_group_name_H-M   'P 1'
#
loop_
_entity.id
_entity.type
_entity.pdbx_description
1 polymer ?
#
loop_
_entity_poly.entity_id
_entity_poly.type
_entity_poly.pdbx_seq_one_letter_code
_entity_poly.pdbx_strand_id
1 'polypeptide(L)'
;MSNIYRDHTMNQITEADVDSTLRIAGWVENIRDHGGVSFIDLRDMYGVMQVVMRDTSLLDGINKEDCISVEGLIQHRDEETYNPKIPTGTIELEAHKVEILGKVYKQLPFEVQTSKEIREDLRLKYRYLDLRNKKVKDNIVFRSQVISFLRQKMTEMGFLEIQTPILCASSPEGARDYIVPSRKYKGKFYALPQAPQQYKQLLMVSGFDKYFQIAPCFRDEDARADRSPGEFYQLDFEMSFATQEDVFRAGEEILTATFEKFAPEGAFVTAAPYPVISYKEAMLKYGSDKPDLRNPLVIVDVTDFFQRCTFKPFHKKTVRAINVHAKLSKGQHEKLLKYAQSIGMGGLGYLEVLDDMTYKGPIDKFIPDDMKEEIAQLAGLKAGDTIFFIADKEAKAANYAGQLRTEIATRLDLIEKNAFRFCFINDFPMYEYDEEEKKIIFTHNPFSMPQGGLDALNNMDPLDILAYQYDIVCNGVELSSGAVRNHSLDIMVKAFEIAGYTEEDLQQKFGALYNAFQYGAPPHAGMAPGVDRMIMLLKNEENIREVIAFPMNGNAQDLMCGAPGEVTEQQLREVHIKVRD
;
A
#
# COMPACT_ATOMS: atom_id res chain seq x y z
N MET A 1 -30.01 -16.19 -11.78
CA MET A 1 -30.10 -17.54 -12.36
C MET A 1 -30.80 -18.42 -11.35
N SER A 2 -32.01 -18.85 -11.70
CA SER A 2 -32.77 -19.83 -10.92
C SER A 2 -32.10 -21.20 -11.01
N ASN A 3 -32.00 -21.91 -9.87
CA ASN A 3 -31.49 -23.27 -9.79
C ASN A 3 -32.20 -24.04 -8.67
N ILE A 4 -31.83 -25.30 -8.43
CA ILE A 4 -32.48 -26.15 -7.43
C ILE A 4 -32.38 -25.63 -5.99
N TYR A 5 -31.44 -24.73 -5.69
CA TYR A 5 -31.21 -24.19 -4.33
C TYR A 5 -31.84 -22.82 -4.12
N ARG A 6 -31.92 -21.97 -5.16
CA ARG A 6 -32.49 -20.63 -5.07
C ARG A 6 -32.96 -20.08 -6.42
N ASP A 7 -34.02 -19.29 -6.39
CA ASP A 7 -34.56 -18.59 -7.57
C ASP A 7 -33.94 -17.17 -7.66
N HIS A 8 -33.79 -16.50 -6.54
CA HIS A 8 -33.32 -15.12 -6.43
C HIS A 8 -32.20 -14.98 -5.40
N THR A 9 -31.35 -13.97 -5.58
CA THR A 9 -30.44 -13.44 -4.55
C THR A 9 -31.15 -12.35 -3.76
N MET A 10 -30.68 -12.07 -2.53
CA MET A 10 -31.38 -11.15 -1.61
C MET A 10 -31.56 -9.73 -2.19
N ASN A 11 -30.61 -9.25 -3.00
CA ASN A 11 -30.71 -7.94 -3.64
C ASN A 11 -31.64 -7.89 -4.87
N GLN A 12 -32.13 -9.01 -5.33
CA GLN A 12 -33.07 -9.09 -6.46
C GLN A 12 -34.53 -9.05 -6.01
N ILE A 13 -34.78 -9.28 -4.73
CA ILE A 13 -36.12 -9.33 -4.16
C ILE A 13 -36.56 -7.93 -3.73
N THR A 14 -37.72 -7.53 -4.18
CA THR A 14 -38.28 -6.20 -3.99
C THR A 14 -39.76 -6.29 -3.58
N GLU A 15 -40.40 -5.17 -3.30
CA GLU A 15 -41.86 -5.10 -3.04
C GLU A 15 -42.72 -5.60 -4.22
N ALA A 16 -42.17 -5.61 -5.45
CA ALA A 16 -42.86 -6.15 -6.60
C ALA A 16 -43.01 -7.68 -6.54
N ASP A 17 -42.25 -8.36 -5.70
CA ASP A 17 -42.31 -9.81 -5.53
C ASP A 17 -43.27 -10.25 -4.41
N VAL A 18 -43.97 -9.31 -3.74
CA VAL A 18 -45.02 -9.61 -2.75
C VAL A 18 -46.09 -10.49 -3.40
N ASP A 19 -46.61 -11.44 -2.60
CA ASP A 19 -47.54 -12.50 -3.02
C ASP A 19 -46.92 -13.57 -3.95
N SER A 20 -45.60 -13.52 -4.21
CA SER A 20 -44.90 -14.56 -4.95
C SER A 20 -44.27 -15.58 -3.99
N THR A 21 -44.28 -16.86 -4.40
CA THR A 21 -43.52 -17.92 -3.71
C THR A 21 -42.15 -18.03 -4.35
N LEU A 22 -41.10 -17.78 -3.53
CA LEU A 22 -39.70 -17.80 -3.94
C LEU A 22 -38.88 -18.76 -3.10
N ARG A 23 -37.77 -19.20 -3.67
CA ARG A 23 -36.74 -19.96 -2.96
C ARG A 23 -35.48 -19.10 -2.85
N ILE A 24 -35.00 -18.95 -1.63
CA ILE A 24 -33.76 -18.23 -1.30
C ILE A 24 -32.81 -19.14 -0.54
N ALA A 25 -31.50 -18.88 -0.61
CA ALA A 25 -30.51 -19.64 0.12
C ALA A 25 -29.37 -18.74 0.66
N GLY A 26 -28.89 -19.09 1.83
CA GLY A 26 -27.84 -18.30 2.51
C GLY A 26 -27.47 -18.91 3.86
N TRP A 27 -26.79 -18.11 4.65
CA TRP A 27 -26.36 -18.46 6.01
C TRP A 27 -27.26 -17.80 7.04
N VAL A 28 -27.60 -18.54 8.09
CA VAL A 28 -28.41 -18.08 9.23
C VAL A 28 -27.57 -17.12 10.07
N GLU A 29 -27.85 -15.81 9.96
CA GLU A 29 -27.11 -14.78 10.66
C GLU A 29 -27.60 -14.62 12.12
N ASN A 30 -28.92 -14.58 12.30
CA ASN A 30 -29.55 -14.50 13.62
C ASN A 30 -30.80 -15.38 13.66
N ILE A 31 -31.13 -15.86 14.86
CA ILE A 31 -32.38 -16.55 15.18
C ILE A 31 -33.02 -15.83 16.36
N ARG A 32 -34.31 -15.47 16.23
CA ARG A 32 -35.11 -14.85 17.30
C ARG A 32 -36.37 -15.67 17.46
N ASP A 33 -36.65 -16.14 18.67
CA ASP A 33 -37.87 -16.85 19.04
C ASP A 33 -38.77 -15.95 19.90
N HIS A 34 -40.03 -15.80 19.49
CA HIS A 34 -41.02 -14.97 20.16
C HIS A 34 -42.25 -15.79 20.63
N GLY A 35 -42.03 -17.05 21.02
CA GLY A 35 -43.07 -17.85 21.67
C GLY A 35 -44.23 -18.25 20.76
N GLY A 36 -43.94 -18.86 19.63
CA GLY A 36 -44.91 -19.32 18.63
C GLY A 36 -44.67 -18.84 17.22
N VAL A 37 -43.81 -17.85 17.06
CA VAL A 37 -43.31 -17.39 15.77
C VAL A 37 -41.82 -17.14 15.92
N SER A 38 -41.03 -17.70 15.00
CA SER A 38 -39.58 -17.50 14.98
C SER A 38 -39.14 -16.73 13.75
N PHE A 39 -38.07 -16.00 13.89
CA PHE A 39 -37.50 -15.18 12.82
C PHE A 39 -36.04 -15.56 12.61
N ILE A 40 -35.65 -15.72 11.35
CA ILE A 40 -34.26 -15.87 10.93
C ILE A 40 -33.89 -14.66 10.07
N ASP A 41 -32.71 -14.09 10.32
CA ASP A 41 -32.06 -13.23 9.34
C ASP A 41 -31.18 -14.13 8.46
N LEU A 42 -31.59 -14.36 7.23
CA LEU A 42 -30.86 -15.16 6.25
C LEU A 42 -30.02 -14.26 5.36
N ARG A 43 -28.71 -14.49 5.33
CA ARG A 43 -27.73 -13.67 4.65
C ARG A 43 -27.12 -14.42 3.46
N ASP A 44 -27.06 -13.78 2.29
CA ASP A 44 -26.24 -14.21 1.17
C ASP A 44 -25.08 -13.22 0.89
N MET A 45 -24.45 -13.32 -0.28
CA MET A 45 -23.41 -12.36 -0.69
C MET A 45 -23.95 -10.94 -0.85
N TYR A 46 -25.22 -10.78 -1.18
CA TYR A 46 -25.80 -9.54 -1.67
C TYR A 46 -26.66 -8.81 -0.65
N GLY A 47 -27.14 -9.51 0.37
CA GLY A 47 -28.01 -8.89 1.37
C GLY A 47 -28.48 -9.85 2.45
N VAL A 48 -29.46 -9.36 3.18
CA VAL A 48 -30.16 -10.10 4.26
C VAL A 48 -31.66 -10.05 4.01
N MET A 49 -32.33 -11.18 4.19
CA MET A 49 -33.81 -11.30 4.17
C MET A 49 -34.27 -11.83 5.53
N GLN A 50 -35.27 -11.18 6.13
CA GLN A 50 -35.96 -11.77 7.27
C GLN A 50 -36.85 -12.91 6.78
N VAL A 51 -36.72 -14.05 7.42
CA VAL A 51 -37.56 -15.23 7.23
C VAL A 51 -38.42 -15.44 8.46
N VAL A 52 -39.73 -15.50 8.28
CA VAL A 52 -40.71 -15.76 9.34
C VAL A 52 -41.09 -17.24 9.30
N MET A 53 -41.03 -17.90 10.44
CA MET A 53 -41.42 -19.30 10.64
C MET A 53 -42.57 -19.37 11.62
N ARG A 54 -43.80 -19.49 11.10
CA ARG A 54 -45.00 -19.71 11.93
C ARG A 54 -45.10 -21.15 12.41
N ASP A 55 -44.62 -22.10 11.59
CA ASP A 55 -44.36 -23.47 12.03
C ASP A 55 -42.94 -23.55 12.59
N THR A 56 -42.87 -23.55 13.93
CA THR A 56 -41.56 -23.57 14.63
C THR A 56 -40.79 -24.89 14.42
N SER A 57 -41.45 -25.96 13.97
CA SER A 57 -40.75 -27.22 13.65
C SER A 57 -39.78 -27.07 12.47
N LEU A 58 -39.94 -26.05 11.63
CA LEU A 58 -39.01 -25.71 10.57
C LEU A 58 -37.64 -25.25 11.07
N LEU A 59 -37.53 -24.87 12.36
CA LEU A 59 -36.26 -24.53 13.03
C LEU A 59 -35.51 -25.72 13.59
N ASP A 60 -36.12 -26.91 13.62
CA ASP A 60 -35.52 -28.06 14.27
C ASP A 60 -34.13 -28.39 13.70
N GLY A 61 -33.14 -28.33 14.58
CA GLY A 61 -31.76 -28.62 14.24
C GLY A 61 -31.01 -27.55 13.44
N ILE A 62 -31.60 -26.36 13.24
CA ILE A 62 -30.95 -25.20 12.62
C ILE A 62 -30.18 -24.41 13.67
N ASN A 63 -28.94 -24.10 13.34
CA ASN A 63 -28.04 -23.28 14.15
C ASN A 63 -27.62 -22.01 13.41
N LYS A 64 -27.11 -21.05 14.18
CA LYS A 64 -26.47 -19.87 13.64
C LYS A 64 -25.31 -20.26 12.69
N GLU A 65 -25.23 -19.59 11.55
CA GLU A 65 -24.27 -19.85 10.45
C GLU A 65 -24.49 -21.21 9.73
N ASP A 66 -25.56 -21.96 9.98
CA ASP A 66 -25.98 -23.02 9.07
C ASP A 66 -26.30 -22.44 7.69
N CYS A 67 -25.93 -23.13 6.62
CA CYS A 67 -26.34 -22.80 5.27
C CYS A 67 -27.67 -23.50 4.95
N ILE A 68 -28.70 -22.73 4.65
CA ILE A 68 -30.04 -23.26 4.40
C ILE A 68 -30.64 -22.74 3.10
N SER A 69 -31.57 -23.49 2.53
CA SER A 69 -32.49 -23.05 1.47
C SER A 69 -33.89 -22.97 2.05
N VAL A 70 -34.58 -21.88 1.79
CA VAL A 70 -35.94 -21.62 2.27
C VAL A 70 -36.85 -21.32 1.09
N GLU A 71 -37.98 -22.01 1.02
CA GLU A 71 -39.06 -21.75 0.08
C GLU A 71 -40.24 -21.17 0.84
N GLY A 72 -40.79 -20.06 0.38
CA GLY A 72 -41.87 -19.37 1.09
C GLY A 72 -42.47 -18.21 0.30
N LEU A 73 -43.50 -17.63 0.88
CA LEU A 73 -44.25 -16.50 0.36
C LEU A 73 -43.59 -15.18 0.75
N ILE A 74 -43.35 -14.29 -0.18
CA ILE A 74 -42.93 -12.91 0.11
C ILE A 74 -44.17 -12.11 0.54
N GLN A 75 -44.05 -11.45 1.69
CA GLN A 75 -45.11 -10.60 2.25
C GLN A 75 -44.54 -9.29 2.80
N HIS A 76 -45.43 -8.30 3.00
CA HIS A 76 -45.05 -7.08 3.72
C HIS A 76 -44.85 -7.39 5.20
N ARG A 77 -43.89 -6.72 5.82
CA ARG A 77 -43.80 -6.65 7.29
C ARG A 77 -44.88 -5.72 7.82
N ASP A 78 -45.18 -5.86 9.09
CA ASP A 78 -45.93 -4.83 9.81
C ASP A 78 -45.10 -3.53 9.82
N GLU A 79 -45.76 -2.38 9.59
CA GLU A 79 -45.07 -1.08 9.49
C GLU A 79 -44.21 -0.76 10.72
N GLU A 80 -44.64 -1.19 11.91
CA GLU A 80 -43.92 -1.03 13.17
C GLU A 80 -42.60 -1.84 13.22
N THR A 81 -42.45 -2.84 12.34
CA THR A 81 -41.28 -3.74 12.26
C THR A 81 -40.33 -3.45 11.08
N TYR A 82 -40.59 -2.39 10.33
CA TYR A 82 -39.73 -2.00 9.21
C TYR A 82 -38.28 -1.79 9.65
N ASN A 83 -37.35 -2.34 8.89
CA ASN A 83 -35.92 -2.21 9.16
C ASN A 83 -35.22 -1.38 8.05
N PRO A 84 -35.02 -0.08 8.26
CA PRO A 84 -34.40 0.78 7.24
C PRO A 84 -32.91 0.49 7.00
N LYS A 85 -32.30 -0.41 7.77
CA LYS A 85 -30.87 -0.76 7.64
C LYS A 85 -30.58 -1.77 6.54
N ILE A 86 -31.61 -2.45 6.02
CA ILE A 86 -31.49 -3.44 4.96
C ILE A 86 -32.44 -3.12 3.79
N PRO A 87 -32.04 -3.35 2.52
CA PRO A 87 -32.87 -3.06 1.36
C PRO A 87 -34.23 -3.79 1.38
N THR A 88 -34.28 -4.99 1.93
CA THR A 88 -35.50 -5.81 2.07
C THR A 88 -36.30 -5.51 3.35
N GLY A 89 -36.05 -4.37 3.97
CA GLY A 89 -36.55 -4.08 5.31
C GLY A 89 -38.05 -3.87 5.46
N THR A 90 -38.79 -3.68 4.36
CA THR A 90 -40.27 -3.56 4.31
C THR A 90 -40.96 -4.89 4.02
N ILE A 91 -40.20 -5.91 3.58
CA ILE A 91 -40.71 -7.22 3.18
C ILE A 91 -40.01 -8.34 3.97
N GLU A 92 -40.64 -9.50 3.99
CA GLU A 92 -40.10 -10.71 4.61
C GLU A 92 -40.59 -11.95 3.85
N LEU A 93 -39.94 -13.09 4.09
CA LEU A 93 -40.35 -14.36 3.52
C LEU A 93 -41.00 -15.23 4.60
N GLU A 94 -42.27 -15.56 4.46
CA GLU A 94 -42.94 -16.56 5.30
C GLU A 94 -42.57 -17.96 4.81
N ALA A 95 -41.83 -18.71 5.64
CA ALA A 95 -41.29 -20.01 5.27
C ALA A 95 -42.35 -21.11 5.21
N HIS A 96 -42.39 -21.84 4.11
CA HIS A 96 -43.20 -23.07 3.93
C HIS A 96 -42.33 -24.32 3.99
N LYS A 97 -41.09 -24.23 3.55
CA LYS A 97 -40.14 -25.36 3.54
C LYS A 97 -38.72 -24.85 3.79
N VAL A 98 -37.99 -25.60 4.59
CA VAL A 98 -36.56 -25.34 4.88
C VAL A 98 -35.76 -26.60 4.63
N GLU A 99 -34.61 -26.43 3.99
CA GLU A 99 -33.64 -27.50 3.74
C GLU A 99 -32.26 -27.06 4.25
N ILE A 100 -31.64 -27.86 5.11
CA ILE A 100 -30.27 -27.59 5.58
C ILE A 100 -29.31 -28.08 4.49
N LEU A 101 -28.59 -27.16 3.86
CA LEU A 101 -27.59 -27.46 2.83
C LEU A 101 -26.19 -27.71 3.44
N GLY A 102 -25.88 -27.04 4.54
CA GLY A 102 -24.61 -27.21 5.25
C GLY A 102 -24.75 -26.89 6.72
N LYS A 103 -24.42 -27.85 7.56
CA LYS A 103 -24.60 -27.76 9.03
C LYS A 103 -23.33 -27.29 9.73
N VAL A 104 -23.50 -26.49 10.77
CA VAL A 104 -22.43 -26.14 11.72
C VAL A 104 -22.29 -27.27 12.76
N TYR A 105 -21.13 -27.92 12.79
CA TYR A 105 -20.86 -29.04 13.68
C TYR A 105 -20.06 -28.66 14.94
N LYS A 106 -19.51 -27.45 14.99
CA LYS A 106 -18.67 -26.98 16.10
C LYS A 106 -19.10 -25.58 16.52
N GLN A 107 -18.84 -25.27 17.78
CA GLN A 107 -19.01 -23.88 18.23
C GLN A 107 -18.19 -22.92 17.35
N LEU A 108 -18.81 -21.81 16.96
CA LEU A 108 -18.14 -20.78 16.19
C LEU A 108 -16.99 -20.18 17.00
N PRO A 109 -15.82 -19.97 16.37
CA PRO A 109 -14.65 -19.39 17.06
C PRO A 109 -14.85 -17.92 17.42
N PHE A 110 -15.77 -17.24 16.76
CA PHE A 110 -16.17 -15.86 16.98
C PHE A 110 -17.51 -15.56 16.29
N GLU A 111 -18.15 -14.46 16.71
CA GLU A 111 -19.31 -13.91 16.02
C GLU A 111 -18.89 -13.25 14.70
N VAL A 112 -19.49 -13.70 13.59
CA VAL A 112 -19.12 -13.21 12.23
C VAL A 112 -19.31 -11.70 12.11
N GLN A 113 -20.38 -11.14 12.63
CA GLN A 113 -20.71 -9.72 12.50
C GLN A 113 -19.70 -8.78 13.18
N THR A 114 -19.06 -9.24 14.25
CA THR A 114 -18.07 -8.49 15.03
C THR A 114 -16.65 -9.00 14.83
N SER A 115 -16.38 -9.79 13.78
CA SER A 115 -15.08 -10.41 13.55
C SER A 115 -13.92 -9.40 13.47
N LYS A 116 -14.14 -8.18 12.97
CA LYS A 116 -13.10 -7.12 12.94
C LYS A 116 -12.59 -6.70 14.33
N GLU A 117 -13.30 -6.99 15.40
CA GLU A 117 -12.89 -6.72 16.78
C GLU A 117 -12.05 -7.86 17.39
N ILE A 118 -11.92 -8.97 16.66
CA ILE A 118 -11.20 -10.16 17.09
C ILE A 118 -9.73 -10.07 16.68
N ARG A 119 -8.86 -10.72 17.45
CA ARG A 119 -7.42 -10.79 17.14
C ARG A 119 -7.18 -11.35 15.75
N GLU A 120 -6.25 -10.73 15.02
CA GLU A 120 -5.92 -11.04 13.64
C GLU A 120 -5.63 -12.54 13.42
N ASP A 121 -4.79 -13.15 14.25
CA ASP A 121 -4.43 -14.57 14.10
C ASP A 121 -5.64 -15.51 14.10
N LEU A 122 -6.64 -15.24 14.94
CA LEU A 122 -7.85 -16.05 14.99
C LEU A 122 -8.72 -15.82 13.75
N ARG A 123 -8.82 -14.57 13.29
CA ARG A 123 -9.52 -14.21 12.06
C ARG A 123 -8.87 -14.88 10.84
N LEU A 124 -7.55 -14.84 10.72
CA LEU A 124 -6.81 -15.45 9.62
C LEU A 124 -6.91 -16.98 9.62
N LYS A 125 -6.89 -17.61 10.80
CA LYS A 125 -7.09 -19.07 10.93
C LYS A 125 -8.48 -19.51 10.43
N TYR A 126 -9.49 -18.69 10.61
CA TYR A 126 -10.87 -18.95 10.19
C TYR A 126 -11.33 -17.91 9.16
N ARG A 127 -10.44 -17.53 8.23
CA ARG A 127 -10.66 -16.45 7.27
C ARG A 127 -11.93 -16.62 6.43
N TYR A 128 -12.33 -17.84 6.12
CA TYR A 128 -13.59 -18.15 5.45
C TYR A 128 -14.83 -17.76 6.25
N LEU A 129 -14.77 -17.70 7.59
CA LEU A 129 -15.83 -17.13 8.42
C LEU A 129 -15.72 -15.60 8.49
N ASP A 130 -14.52 -15.07 8.66
CA ASP A 130 -14.26 -13.64 8.70
C ASP A 130 -14.70 -12.95 7.40
N LEU A 131 -14.51 -13.59 6.24
CA LEU A 131 -15.01 -13.14 4.94
C LEU A 131 -16.55 -13.14 4.81
N ARG A 132 -17.29 -13.76 5.73
CA ARG A 132 -18.74 -13.61 5.80
C ARG A 132 -19.18 -12.27 6.42
N ASN A 133 -18.30 -11.61 7.19
CA ASN A 133 -18.53 -10.27 7.70
C ASN A 133 -18.65 -9.28 6.53
N LYS A 134 -19.74 -8.50 6.52
CA LYS A 134 -20.03 -7.57 5.42
C LYS A 134 -18.87 -6.61 5.14
N LYS A 135 -18.27 -6.00 6.19
CA LYS A 135 -17.19 -5.03 6.02
C LYS A 135 -15.93 -5.65 5.40
N VAL A 136 -15.59 -6.87 5.83
CA VAL A 136 -14.42 -7.61 5.30
C VAL A 136 -14.68 -8.04 3.85
N LYS A 137 -15.85 -8.60 3.59
CA LYS A 137 -16.26 -9.01 2.24
C LYS A 137 -16.32 -7.83 1.26
N ASP A 138 -16.89 -6.70 1.68
CA ASP A 138 -16.99 -5.50 0.86
C ASP A 138 -15.62 -5.00 0.36
N ASN A 139 -14.55 -5.17 1.15
CA ASN A 139 -13.19 -4.84 0.71
C ASN A 139 -12.74 -5.72 -0.47
N ILE A 140 -13.08 -7.01 -0.44
CA ILE A 140 -12.69 -7.94 -1.51
C ILE A 140 -13.53 -7.73 -2.77
N VAL A 141 -14.83 -7.45 -2.62
CA VAL A 141 -15.70 -7.07 -3.74
C VAL A 141 -15.20 -5.77 -4.38
N PHE A 142 -14.88 -4.78 -3.56
CA PHE A 142 -14.33 -3.51 -4.01
C PHE A 142 -12.99 -3.70 -4.76
N ARG A 143 -12.09 -4.54 -4.23
CA ARG A 143 -10.84 -4.93 -4.90
C ARG A 143 -11.11 -5.47 -6.31
N SER A 144 -12.08 -6.37 -6.45
CA SER A 144 -12.46 -6.94 -7.75
C SER A 144 -12.93 -5.88 -8.73
N GLN A 145 -13.73 -4.92 -8.27
CA GLN A 145 -14.23 -3.80 -9.09
C GLN A 145 -13.10 -2.88 -9.55
N VAL A 146 -12.18 -2.52 -8.64
CA VAL A 146 -11.01 -1.70 -8.96
C VAL A 146 -10.13 -2.39 -10.01
N ILE A 147 -9.80 -3.67 -9.82
CA ILE A 147 -8.97 -4.42 -10.77
C ILE A 147 -9.64 -4.51 -12.16
N SER A 148 -10.96 -4.75 -12.22
CA SER A 148 -11.71 -4.75 -13.48
C SER A 148 -11.63 -3.40 -14.18
N PHE A 149 -11.77 -2.32 -13.43
CA PHE A 149 -11.66 -0.96 -13.97
C PHE A 149 -10.24 -0.65 -14.48
N LEU A 150 -9.21 -1.01 -13.71
CA LEU A 150 -7.81 -0.83 -14.12
C LEU A 150 -7.54 -1.52 -15.47
N ARG A 151 -7.98 -2.78 -15.65
CA ARG A 151 -7.83 -3.50 -16.91
C ARG A 151 -8.56 -2.81 -18.07
N GLN A 152 -9.80 -2.42 -17.86
CA GLN A 152 -10.58 -1.72 -18.87
C GLN A 152 -9.89 -0.42 -19.28
N LYS A 153 -9.50 0.42 -18.31
CA LYS A 153 -8.90 1.73 -18.56
C LYS A 153 -7.54 1.60 -19.26
N MET A 154 -6.68 0.67 -18.85
CA MET A 154 -5.39 0.42 -19.51
C MET A 154 -5.58 -0.02 -20.97
N THR A 155 -6.57 -0.87 -21.23
CA THR A 155 -6.90 -1.29 -22.61
C THR A 155 -7.39 -0.11 -23.44
N GLU A 156 -8.23 0.77 -22.89
CA GLU A 156 -8.69 2.00 -23.55
C GLU A 156 -7.52 2.97 -23.88
N MET A 157 -6.50 3.01 -23.03
CA MET A 157 -5.25 3.77 -23.24
C MET A 157 -4.30 3.11 -24.25
N GLY A 158 -4.70 1.97 -24.85
CA GLY A 158 -3.96 1.25 -25.88
C GLY A 158 -2.86 0.32 -25.37
N PHE A 159 -2.88 -0.06 -24.10
CA PHE A 159 -1.97 -1.07 -23.56
C PHE A 159 -2.50 -2.49 -23.80
N LEU A 160 -1.56 -3.42 -24.03
CA LEU A 160 -1.86 -4.85 -24.16
C LEU A 160 -1.57 -5.57 -22.84
N GLU A 161 -2.53 -6.35 -22.32
CA GLU A 161 -2.30 -7.20 -21.15
C GLU A 161 -1.52 -8.45 -21.58
N ILE A 162 -0.28 -8.57 -21.11
CA ILE A 162 0.59 -9.70 -21.42
C ILE A 162 1.12 -10.29 -20.11
N GLN A 163 0.89 -11.59 -19.91
CA GLN A 163 1.39 -12.32 -18.74
C GLN A 163 2.86 -12.71 -18.92
N THR A 164 3.61 -12.62 -17.83
CA THR A 164 5.01 -13.03 -17.76
C THR A 164 5.18 -14.27 -16.88
N PRO A 165 6.28 -15.04 -17.04
CA PRO A 165 6.49 -16.24 -16.24
C PRO A 165 6.57 -15.98 -14.73
N ILE A 166 5.97 -16.90 -13.95
CA ILE A 166 6.09 -16.92 -12.48
C ILE A 166 7.31 -17.75 -12.05
N LEU A 167 7.61 -18.85 -12.73
CA LEU A 167 8.88 -19.58 -12.53
C LEU A 167 9.95 -18.96 -13.41
N CYS A 168 10.84 -18.19 -12.83
CA CYS A 168 11.87 -17.45 -13.55
C CYS A 168 13.28 -17.71 -12.96
N ALA A 169 14.27 -17.04 -13.50
CA ALA A 169 15.59 -16.97 -12.89
C ALA A 169 15.57 -15.93 -11.75
N SER A 170 16.43 -16.13 -10.75
CA SER A 170 16.68 -15.12 -9.71
C SER A 170 17.08 -13.80 -10.35
N SER A 171 16.49 -12.71 -9.89
CA SER A 171 16.81 -11.35 -10.33
C SER A 171 17.06 -10.50 -9.07
N PRO A 172 18.29 -10.05 -8.82
CA PRO A 172 18.63 -9.30 -7.62
C PRO A 172 18.08 -7.86 -7.70
N GLU A 173 16.82 -7.70 -7.33
CA GLU A 173 16.10 -6.41 -7.33
C GLU A 173 15.98 -5.79 -5.92
N GLY A 174 16.82 -6.24 -4.97
CA GLY A 174 16.92 -5.66 -3.63
C GLY A 174 16.23 -6.44 -2.52
N ALA A 175 15.20 -7.25 -2.81
CA ALA A 175 14.57 -8.14 -1.85
C ALA A 175 15.17 -9.56 -1.90
N ARG A 176 14.84 -10.42 -0.92
CA ARG A 176 15.18 -11.84 -0.98
C ARG A 176 14.16 -12.58 -1.85
N ASP A 177 14.68 -13.52 -2.67
CA ASP A 177 13.85 -14.36 -3.52
C ASP A 177 13.21 -15.51 -2.73
N TYR A 178 11.97 -15.87 -3.10
CA TYR A 178 11.45 -17.21 -2.89
C TYR A 178 11.99 -18.14 -3.96
N ILE A 179 12.70 -19.20 -3.59
CA ILE A 179 13.32 -20.15 -4.52
C ILE A 179 12.57 -21.48 -4.54
N VAL A 180 12.44 -22.06 -5.75
CA VAL A 180 11.77 -23.33 -6.00
C VAL A 180 12.78 -24.31 -6.61
N PRO A 181 13.08 -25.45 -5.95
CA PRO A 181 14.07 -26.38 -6.48
C PRO A 181 13.58 -27.10 -7.74
N SER A 182 14.49 -27.32 -8.69
CA SER A 182 14.18 -28.02 -9.93
C SER A 182 14.34 -29.54 -9.77
N ARG A 183 13.29 -30.31 -10.04
CA ARG A 183 13.35 -31.76 -10.11
C ARG A 183 14.22 -32.27 -11.27
N LYS A 184 14.24 -31.55 -12.41
CA LYS A 184 14.98 -31.96 -13.62
C LYS A 184 16.46 -31.64 -13.59
N TYR A 185 16.84 -30.57 -12.88
CA TYR A 185 18.21 -30.07 -12.87
C TYR A 185 18.74 -30.01 -11.45
N LYS A 186 19.53 -31.01 -11.08
CA LYS A 186 20.12 -31.13 -9.74
C LYS A 186 20.89 -29.88 -9.35
N GLY A 187 20.61 -29.32 -8.17
CA GLY A 187 21.28 -28.13 -7.63
C GLY A 187 20.89 -26.83 -8.31
N LYS A 188 19.87 -26.83 -9.19
CA LYS A 188 19.32 -25.61 -9.80
C LYS A 188 17.93 -25.29 -9.27
N PHE A 189 17.64 -24.00 -9.20
CA PHE A 189 16.40 -23.46 -8.66
C PHE A 189 15.76 -22.48 -9.64
N TYR A 190 14.44 -22.46 -9.64
CA TYR A 190 13.68 -21.32 -10.12
C TYR A 190 13.53 -20.33 -8.97
N ALA A 191 13.26 -19.07 -9.28
CA ALA A 191 12.80 -18.07 -8.34
C ALA A 191 11.38 -17.63 -8.68
N LEU A 192 10.63 -17.16 -7.69
CA LEU A 192 9.40 -16.41 -7.92
C LEU A 192 9.76 -14.96 -8.21
N PRO A 193 9.08 -14.25 -9.15
CA PRO A 193 9.48 -12.92 -9.57
C PRO A 193 9.22 -11.88 -8.47
N GLN A 194 10.21 -11.07 -8.14
CA GLN A 194 10.03 -9.89 -7.29
C GLN A 194 9.22 -8.79 -7.99
N ALA A 195 9.37 -8.71 -9.31
CA ALA A 195 8.62 -7.94 -10.28
C ALA A 195 8.92 -8.50 -11.69
N PRO A 196 8.11 -8.25 -12.71
CA PRO A 196 8.39 -8.71 -14.08
C PRO A 196 9.43 -7.85 -14.82
N GLN A 197 10.40 -7.26 -14.11
CA GLN A 197 11.28 -6.22 -14.61
C GLN A 197 12.04 -6.61 -15.89
N GLN A 198 12.70 -7.76 -15.90
CA GLN A 198 13.43 -8.20 -17.08
C GLN A 198 12.49 -8.52 -18.25
N TYR A 199 11.37 -9.18 -17.98
CA TYR A 199 10.43 -9.59 -19.02
C TYR A 199 9.73 -8.40 -19.68
N LYS A 200 9.34 -7.38 -18.93
CA LYS A 200 8.72 -6.19 -19.54
C LYS A 200 9.69 -5.42 -20.43
N GLN A 201 10.97 -5.32 -20.05
CA GLN A 201 11.99 -4.74 -20.91
C GLN A 201 12.23 -5.59 -22.16
N LEU A 202 12.25 -6.93 -22.04
CA LEU A 202 12.33 -7.84 -23.17
C LEU A 202 11.13 -7.71 -24.12
N LEU A 203 9.92 -7.44 -23.60
CA LEU A 203 8.75 -7.14 -24.43
C LEU A 203 8.97 -5.88 -25.27
N MET A 204 9.56 -4.83 -24.70
CA MET A 204 9.89 -3.61 -25.45
C MET A 204 10.92 -3.92 -26.56
N VAL A 205 11.97 -4.68 -26.26
CA VAL A 205 12.95 -5.15 -27.27
C VAL A 205 12.29 -6.03 -28.32
N SER A 206 11.22 -6.74 -27.98
CA SER A 206 10.44 -7.58 -28.90
C SER A 206 9.49 -6.80 -29.81
N GLY A 207 9.45 -5.47 -29.71
CA GLY A 207 8.67 -4.60 -30.58
C GLY A 207 7.23 -4.34 -30.11
N PHE A 208 6.94 -4.54 -28.83
CA PHE A 208 5.66 -4.10 -28.25
C PHE A 208 5.76 -2.63 -27.82
N ASP A 209 4.74 -1.82 -28.17
CA ASP A 209 4.74 -0.40 -27.84
C ASP A 209 4.29 -0.12 -26.41
N LYS A 210 3.22 -0.82 -25.95
CA LYS A 210 2.62 -0.61 -24.64
C LYS A 210 2.18 -1.94 -24.04
N TYR A 211 2.74 -2.26 -22.90
CA TYR A 211 2.45 -3.47 -22.12
C TYR A 211 1.89 -3.12 -20.76
N PHE A 212 0.97 -3.93 -20.26
CA PHE A 212 0.62 -3.97 -18.83
C PHE A 212 0.26 -5.37 -18.38
N GLN A 213 0.27 -5.59 -17.07
CA GLN A 213 -0.42 -6.72 -16.41
C GLN A 213 -0.75 -6.37 -14.96
N ILE A 214 -1.72 -7.06 -14.38
CA ILE A 214 -1.88 -7.13 -12.92
C ILE A 214 -0.91 -8.22 -12.45
N ALA A 215 0.33 -7.80 -12.17
CA ALA A 215 1.46 -8.68 -11.94
C ALA A 215 1.49 -9.21 -10.51
N PRO A 216 1.51 -10.54 -10.29
CA PRO A 216 1.87 -11.11 -8.99
C PRO A 216 3.37 -10.91 -8.75
N CYS A 217 3.71 -10.36 -7.60
CA CYS A 217 5.08 -10.12 -7.15
C CYS A 217 5.32 -10.83 -5.83
N PHE A 218 6.53 -11.37 -5.64
CA PHE A 218 6.87 -12.18 -4.47
C PHE A 218 8.16 -11.66 -3.85
N ARG A 219 8.11 -11.29 -2.58
CA ARG A 219 9.29 -10.81 -1.84
C ARG A 219 9.31 -11.42 -0.45
N ASP A 220 10.44 -12.03 -0.08
CA ASP A 220 10.68 -12.52 1.29
C ASP A 220 11.16 -11.36 2.16
N GLU A 221 10.21 -10.59 2.64
CA GLU A 221 10.42 -9.38 3.44
C GLU A 221 9.50 -9.38 4.67
N ASP A 222 9.90 -8.62 5.68
CA ASP A 222 9.11 -8.46 6.91
C ASP A 222 7.80 -7.73 6.65
N ALA A 223 6.75 -8.17 7.35
CA ALA A 223 5.44 -7.53 7.30
C ALA A 223 5.44 -6.13 7.93
N ARG A 224 4.67 -5.22 7.33
CA ARG A 224 4.33 -3.91 7.88
C ARG A 224 2.84 -3.62 7.65
N ALA A 225 2.34 -2.53 8.17
CA ALA A 225 0.95 -2.13 7.95
C ALA A 225 0.63 -1.94 6.45
N ASP A 226 1.57 -1.37 5.69
CA ASP A 226 1.49 -1.11 4.24
C ASP A 226 2.12 -2.21 3.37
N ARG A 227 2.54 -3.34 3.97
CA ARG A 227 3.21 -4.46 3.28
C ARG A 227 2.77 -5.81 3.85
N SER A 228 2.14 -6.64 3.03
CA SER A 228 1.92 -8.05 3.34
C SER A 228 3.17 -8.86 3.01
N PRO A 229 3.58 -9.83 3.85
CA PRO A 229 4.64 -10.73 3.48
C PRO A 229 4.19 -11.67 2.34
N GLY A 230 5.15 -12.17 1.59
CA GLY A 230 4.91 -13.11 0.51
C GLY A 230 4.52 -12.44 -0.79
N GLU A 231 3.25 -12.57 -1.20
CA GLU A 231 2.76 -12.05 -2.48
C GLU A 231 2.00 -10.73 -2.35
N PHE A 232 2.12 -9.90 -3.39
CA PHE A 232 1.35 -8.69 -3.60
C PHE A 232 1.16 -8.45 -5.10
N TYR A 233 0.29 -7.50 -5.48
CA TYR A 233 -0.06 -7.28 -6.88
C TYR A 233 0.24 -5.84 -7.29
N GLN A 234 0.82 -5.70 -8.50
CA GLN A 234 1.09 -4.40 -9.12
C GLN A 234 0.33 -4.28 -10.45
N LEU A 235 -0.17 -3.09 -10.75
CA LEU A 235 -0.47 -2.69 -12.11
C LEU A 235 0.87 -2.34 -12.78
N ASP A 236 1.54 -3.33 -13.31
CA ASP A 236 2.84 -3.15 -13.96
C ASP A 236 2.65 -2.74 -15.42
N PHE A 237 3.31 -1.67 -15.87
CA PHE A 237 3.28 -1.27 -17.27
C PHE A 237 4.60 -0.67 -17.76
N GLU A 238 4.84 -0.81 -19.07
CA GLU A 238 6.03 -0.33 -19.76
C GLU A 238 5.66 0.16 -21.16
N MET A 239 6.35 1.19 -21.66
CA MET A 239 6.12 1.85 -22.94
C MET A 239 7.43 1.98 -23.71
N SER A 240 7.44 1.56 -24.98
CA SER A 240 8.54 1.84 -25.92
C SER A 240 8.49 3.27 -26.43
N PHE A 241 9.64 3.82 -26.78
CA PHE A 241 9.80 5.19 -27.31
C PHE A 241 9.21 6.26 -26.37
N ALA A 242 9.30 6.03 -25.06
CA ALA A 242 8.72 6.88 -24.04
C ALA A 242 9.77 7.63 -23.22
N THR A 243 9.45 8.85 -22.87
CA THR A 243 10.16 9.71 -21.90
C THR A 243 9.56 9.57 -20.51
N GLN A 244 10.18 10.19 -19.53
CA GLN A 244 9.64 10.32 -18.17
C GLN A 244 8.24 10.98 -18.17
N GLU A 245 8.08 12.04 -18.95
CA GLU A 245 6.84 12.80 -19.05
C GLU A 245 5.71 11.98 -19.69
N ASP A 246 6.04 11.06 -20.62
CA ASP A 246 5.04 10.15 -21.20
C ASP A 246 4.49 9.18 -20.16
N VAL A 247 5.36 8.65 -19.30
CA VAL A 247 4.98 7.76 -18.21
C VAL A 247 4.22 8.53 -17.13
N PHE A 248 4.61 9.77 -16.83
CA PHE A 248 3.88 10.64 -15.90
C PHE A 248 2.43 10.82 -16.37
N ARG A 249 2.21 11.20 -17.64
CA ARG A 249 0.86 11.33 -18.20
C ARG A 249 0.05 10.04 -18.13
N ALA A 250 0.66 8.90 -18.44
CA ALA A 250 -0.02 7.61 -18.34
C ALA A 250 -0.38 7.26 -16.88
N GLY A 251 0.53 7.48 -15.94
CA GLY A 251 0.31 7.29 -14.50
C GLY A 251 -0.79 8.21 -13.96
N GLU A 252 -0.75 9.48 -14.31
CA GLU A 252 -1.78 10.46 -13.96
C GLU A 252 -3.15 10.05 -14.48
N GLU A 253 -3.25 9.66 -15.75
CA GLU A 253 -4.52 9.28 -16.38
C GLU A 253 -5.15 8.08 -15.67
N ILE A 254 -4.39 7.02 -15.41
CA ILE A 254 -4.94 5.81 -14.77
C ILE A 254 -5.28 6.03 -13.29
N LEU A 255 -4.40 6.73 -12.55
CA LEU A 255 -4.60 6.92 -11.11
C LEU A 255 -5.69 7.94 -10.81
N THR A 256 -5.71 9.09 -11.51
CA THR A 256 -6.79 10.08 -11.34
C THR A 256 -8.15 9.44 -11.64
N ALA A 257 -8.30 8.77 -12.80
CA ALA A 257 -9.55 8.11 -13.16
C ALA A 257 -9.98 7.04 -12.14
N THR A 258 -9.02 6.30 -11.58
CA THR A 258 -9.32 5.27 -10.57
C THR A 258 -9.78 5.90 -9.26
N PHE A 259 -9.06 6.90 -8.77
CA PHE A 259 -9.40 7.54 -7.49
C PHE A 259 -10.67 8.38 -7.60
N GLU A 260 -10.90 9.12 -8.69
CA GLU A 260 -12.16 9.84 -8.91
C GLU A 260 -13.37 8.90 -8.94
N LYS A 261 -13.23 7.70 -9.53
CA LYS A 261 -14.32 6.73 -9.61
C LYS A 261 -14.61 6.04 -8.28
N PHE A 262 -13.60 5.76 -7.48
CA PHE A 262 -13.71 4.86 -6.32
C PHE A 262 -13.50 5.54 -4.96
N ALA A 263 -13.08 6.80 -4.93
CA ALA A 263 -12.96 7.55 -3.69
C ALA A 263 -14.34 7.77 -3.04
N PRO A 264 -14.39 7.98 -1.71
CA PRO A 264 -15.62 8.36 -1.04
C PRO A 264 -16.22 9.65 -1.65
N GLU A 265 -17.55 9.77 -1.58
CA GLU A 265 -18.25 10.96 -2.07
C GLU A 265 -17.70 12.26 -1.44
N GLY A 266 -17.45 13.24 -2.28
CA GLY A 266 -16.89 14.55 -1.87
C GLY A 266 -15.39 14.51 -1.51
N ALA A 267 -14.68 13.41 -1.77
CA ALA A 267 -13.24 13.37 -1.57
C ALA A 267 -12.52 14.25 -2.60
N PHE A 268 -11.49 14.95 -2.14
CA PHE A 268 -10.58 15.64 -3.04
C PHE A 268 -9.60 14.64 -3.66
N VAL A 269 -9.41 14.70 -4.96
CA VAL A 269 -8.37 13.97 -5.70
C VAL A 269 -7.52 14.97 -6.45
N THR A 270 -6.19 14.89 -6.34
CA THR A 270 -5.29 15.77 -7.09
C THR A 270 -5.53 15.61 -8.59
N ALA A 271 -5.86 16.72 -9.26
CA ALA A 271 -5.98 16.73 -10.72
C ALA A 271 -4.58 16.71 -11.39
N ALA A 272 -4.50 16.11 -12.57
CA ALA A 272 -3.30 16.22 -13.39
C ALA A 272 -3.09 17.66 -13.93
N PRO A 273 -1.84 18.12 -14.09
CA PRO A 273 -0.60 17.42 -13.77
C PRO A 273 -0.31 17.41 -12.25
N TYR A 274 0.24 16.30 -11.77
CA TYR A 274 0.65 16.20 -10.37
C TYR A 274 1.90 17.04 -10.09
N PRO A 275 2.04 17.60 -8.86
CA PRO A 275 3.28 18.23 -8.44
C PRO A 275 4.48 17.27 -8.60
N VAL A 276 5.57 17.79 -9.16
CA VAL A 276 6.85 17.05 -9.26
C VAL A 276 7.81 17.68 -8.26
N ILE A 277 8.35 16.87 -7.38
CA ILE A 277 9.25 17.29 -6.29
C ILE A 277 10.53 16.46 -6.44
N SER A 278 11.70 17.10 -6.50
CA SER A 278 12.94 16.33 -6.54
C SER A 278 13.19 15.62 -5.21
N TYR A 279 13.88 14.48 -5.25
CA TYR A 279 14.27 13.73 -4.05
C TYR A 279 14.96 14.64 -3.01
N LYS A 280 15.88 15.49 -3.46
CA LYS A 280 16.58 16.44 -2.59
C LYS A 280 15.62 17.42 -1.92
N GLU A 281 14.67 17.95 -2.67
CA GLU A 281 13.64 18.87 -2.14
C GLU A 281 12.69 18.15 -1.17
N ALA A 282 12.30 16.91 -1.49
CA ALA A 282 11.44 16.10 -0.62
C ALA A 282 12.11 15.84 0.74
N MET A 283 13.38 15.45 0.73
CA MET A 283 14.15 15.25 1.96
C MET A 283 14.36 16.54 2.76
N LEU A 284 14.55 17.68 2.07
CA LEU A 284 14.71 18.98 2.71
C LEU A 284 13.41 19.47 3.36
N LYS A 285 12.29 19.49 2.59
CA LYS A 285 11.03 20.12 3.00
C LYS A 285 10.12 19.21 3.83
N TYR A 286 10.23 17.90 3.65
CA TYR A 286 9.31 16.93 4.28
C TYR A 286 10.03 15.88 5.11
N GLY A 287 11.37 15.76 4.98
CA GLY A 287 12.18 14.77 5.69
C GLY A 287 11.89 13.33 5.27
N SER A 288 11.34 13.14 4.07
CA SER A 288 10.96 11.84 3.52
C SER A 288 10.83 11.93 2.01
N ASP A 289 11.21 10.86 1.32
CA ASP A 289 10.93 10.61 -0.10
C ASP A 289 9.46 10.23 -0.38
N LYS A 290 8.64 10.12 0.69
CA LYS A 290 7.21 9.79 0.63
C LYS A 290 6.39 10.81 1.41
N PRO A 291 6.35 12.09 0.96
CA PRO A 291 5.68 13.15 1.70
C PRO A 291 4.15 12.98 1.70
N ASP A 292 3.54 13.13 2.88
CA ASP A 292 2.10 13.35 2.96
C ASP A 292 1.81 14.84 2.74
N LEU A 293 1.31 15.18 1.56
CA LEU A 293 0.98 16.56 1.20
C LEU A 293 -0.34 17.08 1.81
N ARG A 294 -1.09 16.23 2.50
CA ARG A 294 -2.22 16.66 3.35
C ARG A 294 -1.76 17.37 4.61
N ASN A 295 -0.52 17.12 5.02
CA ASN A 295 0.11 17.76 6.16
C ASN A 295 0.67 19.14 5.70
N PRO A 296 0.15 20.26 6.24
CA PRO A 296 0.57 21.61 5.79
C PRO A 296 1.94 22.04 6.32
N LEU A 297 2.52 21.34 7.28
CA LEU A 297 3.79 21.73 7.88
C LEU A 297 4.94 21.48 6.90
N VAL A 298 5.87 22.42 6.84
CA VAL A 298 7.07 22.35 6.00
C VAL A 298 8.31 22.51 6.89
N ILE A 299 9.33 21.71 6.60
CA ILE A 299 10.64 21.78 7.26
C ILE A 299 11.48 22.87 6.60
N VAL A 300 12.16 23.69 7.39
CA VAL A 300 13.06 24.76 6.95
C VAL A 300 14.49 24.43 7.36
N ASP A 301 15.43 24.66 6.46
CA ASP A 301 16.87 24.57 6.79
C ASP A 301 17.31 25.86 7.50
N VAL A 302 17.81 25.70 8.70
CA VAL A 302 18.36 26.79 9.53
C VAL A 302 19.78 26.49 9.97
N THR A 303 20.47 25.64 9.22
CA THR A 303 21.84 25.19 9.52
C THR A 303 22.80 26.38 9.62
N ASP A 304 22.90 27.19 8.58
CA ASP A 304 23.82 28.33 8.54
C ASP A 304 23.53 29.39 9.62
N PHE A 305 22.25 29.55 9.95
CA PHE A 305 21.85 30.41 11.05
C PHE A 305 22.45 29.94 12.38
N PHE A 306 22.31 28.64 12.71
CA PHE A 306 22.80 28.12 13.98
C PHE A 306 24.32 27.94 14.05
N GLN A 307 25.05 27.90 12.92
CA GLN A 307 26.52 27.94 12.95
C GLN A 307 27.07 29.29 13.48
N ARG A 308 26.27 30.37 13.35
CA ARG A 308 26.61 31.73 13.81
C ARG A 308 26.09 32.04 15.22
N CYS A 309 25.16 31.26 15.75
CA CYS A 309 24.62 31.41 17.11
C CYS A 309 25.57 30.88 18.17
N THR A 310 25.31 31.22 19.44
CA THR A 310 26.12 30.76 20.57
C THR A 310 25.75 29.36 21.09
N PHE A 311 24.74 28.72 20.50
CA PHE A 311 24.24 27.39 20.92
C PHE A 311 25.12 26.24 20.39
N LYS A 312 26.21 25.97 21.10
CA LYS A 312 27.23 24.96 20.73
C LYS A 312 26.68 23.56 20.38
N PRO A 313 25.59 23.03 20.98
CA PRO A 313 25.08 21.69 20.64
C PRO A 313 24.64 21.53 19.19
N PHE A 314 24.38 22.65 18.48
CA PHE A 314 23.96 22.63 17.06
C PHE A 314 25.13 22.90 16.08
N HIS A 315 26.31 23.29 16.59
CA HIS A 315 27.46 23.52 15.74
C HIS A 315 27.94 22.22 15.06
N LYS A 316 28.36 22.34 13.80
CA LYS A 316 28.80 21.22 12.94
C LYS A 316 27.73 20.15 12.71
N LYS A 317 26.47 20.51 12.87
CA LYS A 317 25.32 19.67 12.57
C LYS A 317 24.42 20.35 11.56
N THR A 318 23.69 19.57 10.80
CA THR A 318 22.54 20.05 10.05
C THR A 318 21.41 20.35 11.02
N VAL A 319 20.81 21.54 10.88
CA VAL A 319 19.70 21.97 11.75
C VAL A 319 18.47 22.23 10.90
N ARG A 320 17.40 21.53 11.22
CA ARG A 320 16.07 21.66 10.60
C ARG A 320 15.10 22.30 11.57
N ALA A 321 14.17 23.11 11.07
CA ALA A 321 13.14 23.74 11.87
C ALA A 321 11.75 23.41 11.36
N ILE A 322 10.77 23.30 12.28
CA ILE A 322 9.35 23.14 11.95
C ILE A 322 8.56 24.20 12.69
N ASN A 323 8.01 25.17 11.96
CA ASN A 323 7.04 26.12 12.50
C ASN A 323 5.65 25.51 12.52
N VAL A 324 5.02 25.47 13.68
CA VAL A 324 3.73 24.81 13.89
C VAL A 324 2.54 25.74 13.61
N HIS A 325 2.80 27.06 13.53
CA HIS A 325 1.76 28.09 13.37
C HIS A 325 0.67 28.04 14.44
N ALA A 326 1.02 27.62 15.65
CA ALA A 326 0.12 27.53 16.80
C ALA A 326 0.87 27.62 18.12
N LYS A 327 0.19 28.15 19.13
CA LYS A 327 0.68 28.12 20.52
C LYS A 327 0.39 26.75 21.13
N LEU A 328 1.39 26.12 21.71
CA LEU A 328 1.28 24.82 22.33
C LEU A 328 1.21 24.92 23.86
N SER A 329 0.43 24.05 24.47
CA SER A 329 0.41 23.89 25.92
C SER A 329 1.66 23.15 26.41
N LYS A 330 2.03 23.34 27.68
CA LYS A 330 3.14 22.63 28.33
C LYS A 330 3.03 21.11 28.17
N GLY A 331 1.82 20.55 28.30
CA GLY A 331 1.59 19.11 28.13
C GLY A 331 1.83 18.63 26.68
N GLN A 332 1.56 19.44 25.67
CA GLN A 332 1.88 19.12 24.27
C GLN A 332 3.40 19.13 24.04
N HIS A 333 4.12 20.13 24.57
CA HIS A 333 5.60 20.15 24.52
C HIS A 333 6.22 18.90 25.17
N GLU A 334 5.75 18.51 26.36
CA GLU A 334 6.24 17.30 27.06
C GLU A 334 5.98 16.02 26.26
N LYS A 335 4.82 15.89 25.62
CA LYS A 335 4.48 14.74 24.77
C LYS A 335 5.37 14.67 23.52
N LEU A 336 5.62 15.82 22.87
CA LEU A 336 6.49 15.89 21.69
C LEU A 336 7.96 15.62 22.06
N LEU A 337 8.43 16.09 23.21
CA LEU A 337 9.77 15.76 23.70
C LEU A 337 9.93 14.25 23.96
N LYS A 338 8.93 13.61 24.59
CA LYS A 338 8.95 12.15 24.81
C LYS A 338 8.97 11.39 23.48
N TYR A 339 8.18 11.83 22.50
CA TYR A 339 8.20 11.23 21.15
C TYR A 339 9.58 11.41 20.50
N ALA A 340 10.14 12.61 20.50
CA ALA A 340 11.47 12.86 19.97
C ALA A 340 12.54 11.94 20.59
N GLN A 341 12.49 11.74 21.90
CA GLN A 341 13.38 10.81 22.60
C GLN A 341 13.14 9.35 22.19
N SER A 342 11.89 8.95 21.98
CA SER A 342 11.55 7.57 21.57
C SER A 342 12.05 7.21 20.17
N ILE A 343 12.22 8.20 19.30
CA ILE A 343 12.80 8.02 17.96
C ILE A 343 14.34 8.19 17.93
N GLY A 344 14.97 8.40 19.09
CA GLY A 344 16.42 8.44 19.23
C GLY A 344 17.05 9.83 19.28
N MET A 345 16.25 10.91 19.38
CA MET A 345 16.77 12.26 19.57
C MET A 345 17.22 12.48 21.02
N GLY A 346 18.33 13.17 21.22
CA GLY A 346 18.81 13.54 22.57
C GLY A 346 17.97 14.60 23.28
N GLY A 347 17.16 15.36 22.56
CA GLY A 347 16.30 16.43 23.06
C GLY A 347 15.56 17.13 21.92
N LEU A 348 14.65 18.02 22.26
CA LEU A 348 13.88 18.81 21.29
C LEU A 348 13.93 20.29 21.70
N GLY A 349 14.67 21.10 20.94
CA GLY A 349 14.73 22.54 21.13
C GLY A 349 13.50 23.23 20.57
N TYR A 350 13.04 24.29 21.22
CA TYR A 350 11.92 25.08 20.72
C TYR A 350 11.97 26.54 21.14
N LEU A 351 11.18 27.38 20.43
CA LEU A 351 10.83 28.73 20.80
C LEU A 351 9.32 28.93 20.66
N GLU A 352 8.73 29.65 21.61
CA GLU A 352 7.39 30.24 21.52
C GLU A 352 7.54 31.72 21.12
N VAL A 353 6.80 32.16 20.12
CA VAL A 353 6.76 33.56 19.67
C VAL A 353 5.65 34.27 20.43
N LEU A 354 6.00 35.26 21.24
CA LEU A 354 5.05 36.04 22.02
C LEU A 354 4.36 37.11 21.17
N ASP A 355 3.32 37.75 21.71
CA ASP A 355 2.49 38.73 21.00
C ASP A 355 3.29 39.99 20.53
N ASP A 356 4.37 40.30 21.22
CA ASP A 356 5.31 41.37 20.89
C ASP A 356 6.48 40.94 19.99
N MET A 357 6.40 39.73 19.42
CA MET A 357 7.44 39.09 18.60
C MET A 357 8.73 38.79 19.37
N THR A 358 8.74 38.84 20.70
CA THR A 358 9.83 38.28 21.51
C THR A 358 9.71 36.77 21.65
N TYR A 359 10.80 36.12 22.00
CA TYR A 359 10.84 34.67 22.08
C TYR A 359 10.89 34.17 23.51
N LYS A 360 10.30 33.00 23.75
CA LYS A 360 10.39 32.28 25.01
C LYS A 360 10.69 30.80 24.74
N GLY A 361 11.71 30.28 25.37
CA GLY A 361 12.09 28.87 25.22
C GLY A 361 13.53 28.58 25.61
N PRO A 362 13.92 27.31 25.60
CA PRO A 362 15.25 26.91 26.06
C PRO A 362 16.40 27.44 25.18
N ILE A 363 16.12 27.79 23.94
CA ILE A 363 17.13 28.24 22.96
C ILE A 363 17.21 29.77 22.87
N ASP A 364 16.21 30.54 23.31
CA ASP A 364 16.14 31.99 23.17
C ASP A 364 17.41 32.73 23.59
N LYS A 365 17.93 32.42 24.77
CA LYS A 365 19.13 33.02 25.34
C LYS A 365 20.42 32.82 24.53
N PHE A 366 20.40 31.94 23.55
CA PHE A 366 21.55 31.64 22.69
C PHE A 366 21.44 32.28 21.30
N ILE A 367 20.32 32.93 21.00
CA ILE A 367 20.12 33.69 19.78
C ILE A 367 20.38 35.17 20.06
N PRO A 368 21.42 35.76 19.46
CA PRO A 368 21.67 37.18 19.59
C PRO A 368 20.48 38.02 19.12
N ASP A 369 20.23 39.18 19.77
CA ASP A 369 19.05 40.01 19.46
C ASP A 369 19.03 40.51 18.01
N ASP A 370 20.20 40.79 17.44
CA ASP A 370 20.36 41.17 16.03
C ASP A 370 20.09 40.06 15.03
N MET A 371 19.99 38.82 15.47
CA MET A 371 19.66 37.63 14.64
C MET A 371 18.20 37.21 14.78
N LYS A 372 17.42 37.78 15.71
CA LYS A 372 16.03 37.34 15.97
C LYS A 372 15.10 37.61 14.78
N GLU A 373 15.32 38.67 14.07
CA GLU A 373 14.54 38.98 12.86
C GLU A 373 14.86 38.00 11.71
N GLU A 374 16.12 37.59 11.58
CA GLU A 374 16.55 36.63 10.56
C GLU A 374 15.84 35.29 10.71
N ILE A 375 15.79 34.71 11.91
CA ILE A 375 15.08 33.44 12.13
C ILE A 375 13.58 33.58 11.93
N ALA A 376 13.00 34.76 12.27
CA ALA A 376 11.60 35.02 12.00
C ALA A 376 11.29 35.01 10.49
N GLN A 377 12.16 35.61 9.68
CA GLN A 377 12.01 35.63 8.22
C GLN A 377 12.24 34.22 7.62
N LEU A 378 13.32 33.52 8.02
CA LEU A 378 13.64 32.19 7.51
C LEU A 378 12.52 31.18 7.76
N ALA A 379 11.92 31.18 8.95
CA ALA A 379 10.90 30.24 9.35
C ALA A 379 9.45 30.78 9.24
N GLY A 380 9.28 31.99 8.73
CA GLY A 380 7.96 32.63 8.58
C GLY A 380 7.20 32.77 9.89
N LEU A 381 7.91 33.15 10.99
CA LEU A 381 7.33 33.22 12.32
C LEU A 381 6.34 34.36 12.47
N LYS A 382 5.28 34.13 13.21
CA LYS A 382 4.25 35.11 13.59
C LYS A 382 3.99 35.02 15.09
N ALA A 383 3.41 36.06 15.66
CA ALA A 383 2.98 36.06 17.05
C ALA A 383 2.03 34.85 17.31
N GLY A 384 2.30 34.12 18.39
CA GLY A 384 1.57 32.91 18.75
C GLY A 384 2.10 31.62 18.14
N ASP A 385 3.15 31.66 17.31
CA ASP A 385 3.76 30.47 16.74
C ASP A 385 4.64 29.71 17.75
N THR A 386 4.81 28.42 17.51
CA THR A 386 5.83 27.59 18.16
C THR A 386 6.70 26.96 17.08
N ILE A 387 8.02 27.11 17.20
CA ILE A 387 9.00 26.51 16.29
C ILE A 387 9.86 25.50 17.03
N PHE A 388 10.05 24.31 16.43
CA PHE A 388 10.92 23.25 16.91
C PHE A 388 12.19 23.15 16.08
N PHE A 389 13.29 22.72 16.73
CA PHE A 389 14.60 22.56 16.10
C PHE A 389 15.14 21.16 16.27
N ILE A 390 15.61 20.58 15.17
CA ILE A 390 16.15 19.23 15.07
C ILE A 390 17.60 19.34 14.55
N ALA A 391 18.56 18.78 15.27
CA ALA A 391 19.97 18.88 14.90
C ALA A 391 20.69 17.54 15.00
N ASP A 392 21.21 17.04 13.88
CA ASP A 392 22.03 15.83 13.78
C ASP A 392 22.86 15.85 12.48
N LYS A 393 23.49 14.72 12.09
CA LYS A 393 23.99 14.50 10.74
C LYS A 393 22.84 14.62 9.73
N GLU A 394 23.11 15.08 8.53
CA GLU A 394 22.08 15.45 7.53
C GLU A 394 20.96 14.41 7.37
N ALA A 395 21.30 13.16 7.05
CA ALA A 395 20.32 12.09 6.86
C ALA A 395 19.46 11.83 8.11
N LYS A 396 20.07 11.87 9.32
CA LYS A 396 19.34 11.70 10.57
C LYS A 396 18.47 12.92 10.89
N ALA A 397 18.97 14.13 10.65
CA ALA A 397 18.21 15.35 10.88
C ALA A 397 16.96 15.40 9.99
N ALA A 398 17.09 15.03 8.71
CA ALA A 398 15.96 14.92 7.79
C ALA A 398 14.94 13.87 8.27
N ASN A 399 15.39 12.66 8.61
CA ASN A 399 14.51 11.60 9.08
C ASN A 399 13.76 11.97 10.38
N TYR A 400 14.46 12.50 11.38
CA TYR A 400 13.84 12.95 12.63
C TYR A 400 12.84 14.09 12.41
N ALA A 401 13.18 15.04 11.53
CA ALA A 401 12.29 16.15 11.19
C ALA A 401 11.02 15.65 10.49
N GLY A 402 11.13 14.69 9.56
CA GLY A 402 10.00 14.08 8.89
C GLY A 402 9.07 13.34 9.84
N GLN A 403 9.62 12.53 10.75
CA GLN A 403 8.84 11.83 11.78
C GLN A 403 8.15 12.84 12.72
N LEU A 404 8.86 13.85 13.18
CA LEU A 404 8.33 14.88 14.07
C LEU A 404 7.25 15.71 13.37
N ARG A 405 7.43 16.06 12.09
CA ARG A 405 6.44 16.74 11.24
C ARG A 405 5.12 15.98 11.22
N THR A 406 5.18 14.67 11.01
CA THR A 406 4.00 13.79 10.98
C THR A 406 3.33 13.71 12.34
N GLU A 407 4.10 13.52 13.40
CA GLU A 407 3.59 13.43 14.78
C GLU A 407 2.92 14.73 15.23
N ILE A 408 3.52 15.89 14.94
CA ILE A 408 2.94 17.20 15.26
C ILE A 408 1.60 17.38 14.55
N ALA A 409 1.57 17.14 13.23
CA ALA A 409 0.36 17.31 12.45
C ALA A 409 -0.77 16.37 12.90
N THR A 410 -0.45 15.13 13.24
CA THR A 410 -1.42 14.14 13.76
C THR A 410 -1.99 14.60 15.11
N ARG A 411 -1.14 15.01 16.05
CA ARG A 411 -1.58 15.45 17.39
C ARG A 411 -2.41 16.73 17.37
N LEU A 412 -2.17 17.59 16.41
CA LEU A 412 -2.88 18.87 16.27
C LEU A 412 -4.04 18.80 15.28
N ASP A 413 -4.35 17.61 14.74
CA ASP A 413 -5.41 17.38 13.75
C ASP A 413 -5.29 18.32 12.52
N LEU A 414 -4.06 18.53 12.03
CA LEU A 414 -3.77 19.41 10.91
C LEU A 414 -3.86 18.72 9.54
N ILE A 415 -3.89 17.37 9.52
CA ILE A 415 -3.90 16.60 8.28
C ILE A 415 -5.26 16.77 7.60
N GLU A 416 -5.23 17.20 6.33
CA GLU A 416 -6.43 17.34 5.51
C GLU A 416 -7.20 16.02 5.43
N LYS A 417 -8.50 16.07 5.71
CA LYS A 417 -9.38 14.91 5.71
C LYS A 417 -10.07 14.74 4.36
N ASN A 418 -10.45 13.50 4.04
CA ASN A 418 -11.16 13.16 2.81
C ASN A 418 -10.47 13.68 1.54
N ALA A 419 -9.14 13.51 1.47
CA ALA A 419 -8.33 13.96 0.35
C ALA A 419 -7.29 12.91 -0.05
N PHE A 420 -7.03 12.83 -1.35
CA PHE A 420 -5.97 12.05 -1.97
C PHE A 420 -5.01 13.02 -2.67
N ARG A 421 -3.90 13.31 -2.00
CA ARG A 421 -2.88 14.24 -2.46
C ARG A 421 -1.74 13.47 -3.12
N PHE A 422 -1.66 13.58 -4.45
CA PHE A 422 -0.63 12.95 -5.26
C PHE A 422 0.53 13.89 -5.52
N CYS A 423 1.74 13.31 -5.63
CA CYS A 423 2.91 13.95 -6.22
C CYS A 423 3.83 12.90 -6.85
N PHE A 424 4.69 13.37 -7.77
CA PHE A 424 5.87 12.64 -8.19
C PHE A 424 7.06 13.05 -7.33
N ILE A 425 7.90 12.06 -7.01
CA ILE A 425 9.26 12.31 -6.51
C ILE A 425 10.20 11.83 -7.61
N ASN A 426 11.10 12.68 -8.08
CA ASN A 426 12.05 12.37 -9.14
C ASN A 426 13.49 12.69 -8.74
N ASP A 427 14.41 12.56 -9.69
CA ASP A 427 15.83 12.90 -9.54
C ASP A 427 16.47 12.20 -8.33
N PHE A 428 16.21 10.89 -8.22
CA PHE A 428 16.88 10.06 -7.22
C PHE A 428 18.36 9.92 -7.52
N PRO A 429 19.23 9.86 -6.49
CA PRO A 429 20.63 9.49 -6.70
C PRO A 429 20.72 8.09 -7.28
N MET A 430 21.60 7.90 -8.25
CA MET A 430 21.82 6.59 -8.87
C MET A 430 22.58 5.64 -7.95
N TYR A 431 23.51 6.19 -7.19
CA TYR A 431 24.40 5.46 -6.30
C TYR A 431 24.38 6.03 -4.89
N GLU A 432 24.71 5.18 -3.93
CA GLU A 432 25.03 5.55 -2.55
C GLU A 432 26.27 4.81 -2.06
N TYR A 433 26.87 5.30 -1.00
CA TYR A 433 28.00 4.64 -0.37
C TYR A 433 27.52 3.78 0.79
N ASP A 434 27.73 2.48 0.69
CA ASP A 434 27.45 1.53 1.76
C ASP A 434 28.58 1.55 2.78
N GLU A 435 28.29 2.04 3.98
CA GLU A 435 29.25 2.16 5.10
C GLU A 435 29.69 0.79 5.65
N GLU A 436 28.85 -0.24 5.56
CA GLU A 436 29.14 -1.59 6.07
C GLU A 436 30.05 -2.34 5.08
N GLU A 437 29.69 -2.35 3.80
CA GLU A 437 30.45 -3.02 2.74
C GLU A 437 31.58 -2.15 2.17
N LYS A 438 31.63 -0.86 2.54
CA LYS A 438 32.64 0.14 2.13
C LYS A 438 32.79 0.21 0.60
N LYS A 439 31.67 0.22 -0.11
CA LYS A 439 31.62 0.30 -1.56
C LYS A 439 30.46 1.15 -2.06
N ILE A 440 30.52 1.56 -3.32
CA ILE A 440 29.41 2.20 -4.01
C ILE A 440 28.42 1.11 -4.44
N ILE A 441 27.13 1.33 -4.16
CA ILE A 441 26.02 0.47 -4.56
C ILE A 441 24.95 1.29 -5.27
N PHE A 442 24.06 0.63 -6.01
CA PHE A 442 22.88 1.29 -6.53
C PHE A 442 21.90 1.63 -5.39
N THR A 443 21.37 2.85 -5.42
CA THR A 443 20.41 3.29 -4.39
C THR A 443 19.08 2.54 -4.52
N HIS A 444 18.61 2.31 -5.76
CA HIS A 444 17.34 1.67 -6.09
C HIS A 444 17.46 0.72 -7.29
N ASN A 445 16.70 0.97 -8.37
CA ASN A 445 16.66 0.11 -9.54
C ASN A 445 17.93 0.28 -10.42
N PRO A 446 18.77 -0.74 -10.55
CA PRO A 446 20.01 -0.67 -11.32
C PRO A 446 19.82 -0.52 -12.84
N PHE A 447 18.60 -0.77 -13.34
CA PHE A 447 18.25 -0.65 -14.76
C PHE A 447 17.74 0.74 -15.14
N SER A 448 17.81 1.72 -14.26
CA SER A 448 17.46 3.11 -14.54
C SER A 448 18.51 3.77 -15.42
N MET A 449 18.08 4.67 -16.32
CA MET A 449 18.96 5.49 -17.13
C MET A 449 19.60 6.58 -16.27
N PRO A 450 20.94 6.70 -16.23
CA PRO A 450 21.60 7.83 -15.57
C PRO A 450 21.34 9.13 -16.33
N GLN A 451 21.10 10.22 -15.60
CA GLN A 451 21.05 11.55 -16.19
C GLN A 451 22.44 11.92 -16.72
N GLY A 452 22.51 12.41 -17.95
CA GLY A 452 23.77 12.65 -18.66
C GLY A 452 24.40 11.41 -19.30
N GLY A 453 23.79 10.23 -19.15
CA GLY A 453 24.19 9.00 -19.87
C GLY A 453 25.63 8.57 -19.61
N LEU A 454 26.31 8.09 -20.65
CA LEU A 454 27.68 7.60 -20.57
C LEU A 454 28.71 8.68 -20.20
N ASP A 455 28.42 9.94 -20.57
CA ASP A 455 29.29 11.06 -20.23
C ASP A 455 29.35 11.31 -18.73
N ALA A 456 28.19 11.30 -18.07
CA ALA A 456 28.10 11.41 -16.61
C ALA A 456 28.82 10.26 -15.90
N LEU A 457 28.61 9.01 -16.35
CA LEU A 457 29.26 7.83 -15.77
C LEU A 457 30.80 7.86 -15.89
N ASN A 458 31.35 8.54 -16.91
CA ASN A 458 32.78 8.64 -17.12
C ASN A 458 33.44 9.83 -16.42
N ASN A 459 32.71 10.93 -16.20
CA ASN A 459 33.30 12.21 -15.84
C ASN A 459 32.82 12.81 -14.53
N MET A 460 31.70 12.33 -13.95
CA MET A 460 31.17 12.83 -12.67
C MET A 460 31.59 11.94 -11.50
N ASP A 461 31.54 12.49 -10.27
CA ASP A 461 31.58 11.65 -9.08
C ASP A 461 30.33 10.76 -9.07
N PRO A 462 30.46 9.45 -8.87
CA PRO A 462 29.31 8.55 -8.85
C PRO A 462 28.20 8.95 -7.88
N LEU A 463 28.55 9.54 -6.73
CA LEU A 463 27.58 9.96 -5.72
C LEU A 463 26.80 11.22 -6.13
N ASP A 464 27.24 11.95 -7.15
CA ASP A 464 26.54 13.11 -7.71
C ASP A 464 25.65 12.76 -8.92
N ILE A 465 25.72 11.52 -9.43
CA ILE A 465 24.93 11.08 -10.58
C ILE A 465 23.49 10.81 -10.16
N LEU A 466 22.55 11.47 -10.85
CA LEU A 466 21.12 11.23 -10.68
C LEU A 466 20.63 10.22 -11.72
N ALA A 467 19.60 9.46 -11.38
CA ALA A 467 18.89 8.59 -12.30
C ALA A 467 17.55 9.20 -12.75
N TYR A 468 17.08 8.85 -13.95
CA TYR A 468 15.69 9.07 -14.36
C TYR A 468 14.78 8.05 -13.68
N GLN A 469 14.76 8.10 -12.37
CA GLN A 469 13.92 7.30 -11.51
C GLN A 469 12.89 8.19 -10.83
N TYR A 470 11.70 7.67 -10.62
CA TYR A 470 10.58 8.43 -10.05
C TYR A 470 9.63 7.52 -9.30
N ASP A 471 9.05 8.08 -8.25
CA ASP A 471 7.96 7.45 -7.48
C ASP A 471 6.70 8.30 -7.58
N ILE A 472 5.53 7.65 -7.53
CA ILE A 472 4.25 8.31 -7.24
C ILE A 472 3.93 8.08 -5.78
N VAL A 473 3.70 9.18 -5.08
CA VAL A 473 3.31 9.18 -3.67
C VAL A 473 1.89 9.72 -3.53
N CYS A 474 1.08 9.04 -2.73
CA CYS A 474 -0.23 9.51 -2.32
C CYS A 474 -0.37 9.42 -0.80
N ASN A 475 -0.65 10.54 -0.14
CA ASN A 475 -0.91 10.58 1.30
C ASN A 475 0.20 9.94 2.16
N GLY A 476 1.45 10.11 1.77
CA GLY A 476 2.59 9.54 2.49
C GLY A 476 2.89 8.06 2.17
N VAL A 477 2.18 7.48 1.22
CA VAL A 477 2.37 6.11 0.75
C VAL A 477 2.96 6.13 -0.65
N GLU A 478 4.08 5.43 -0.86
CA GLU A 478 4.60 5.14 -2.19
C GLU A 478 3.63 4.18 -2.90
N LEU A 479 2.89 4.71 -3.85
CA LEU A 479 1.97 3.91 -4.67
C LEU A 479 2.68 3.20 -5.81
N SER A 480 3.68 3.83 -6.39
CA SER A 480 4.38 3.31 -7.55
C SER A 480 5.82 3.76 -7.55
N SER A 481 6.69 2.90 -8.04
CA SER A 481 8.04 3.25 -8.46
C SER A 481 8.19 2.99 -9.96
N GLY A 482 9.02 3.78 -10.63
CA GLY A 482 9.26 3.68 -12.04
C GLY A 482 10.60 4.29 -12.47
N ALA A 483 10.96 4.10 -13.72
CA ALA A 483 12.14 4.71 -14.30
C ALA A 483 12.06 4.79 -15.83
N VAL A 484 12.79 5.73 -16.42
CA VAL A 484 13.28 5.54 -17.78
C VAL A 484 14.38 4.50 -17.73
N ARG A 485 14.27 3.46 -18.55
CA ARG A 485 15.17 2.32 -18.48
C ARG A 485 16.44 2.56 -19.28
N ASN A 486 17.55 2.05 -18.76
CA ASN A 486 18.73 1.90 -19.60
C ASN A 486 18.43 0.86 -20.70
N HIS A 487 18.73 1.22 -21.94
CA HIS A 487 18.59 0.38 -23.13
C HIS A 487 19.91 0.26 -23.92
N SER A 488 20.98 0.87 -23.40
CA SER A 488 22.32 0.85 -24.00
C SER A 488 23.23 -0.13 -23.26
N LEU A 489 23.89 -1.02 -24.04
CA LEU A 489 24.82 -1.96 -23.46
C LEU A 489 26.03 -1.27 -22.81
N ASP A 490 26.60 -0.25 -23.48
CA ASP A 490 27.75 0.49 -22.98
C ASP A 490 27.45 1.19 -21.63
N ILE A 491 26.28 1.79 -21.53
CA ILE A 491 25.81 2.40 -20.28
C ILE A 491 25.60 1.33 -19.19
N MET A 492 25.02 0.18 -19.55
CA MET A 492 24.80 -0.92 -18.60
C MET A 492 26.13 -1.41 -18.02
N VAL A 493 27.10 -1.72 -18.89
CA VAL A 493 28.42 -2.21 -18.46
C VAL A 493 29.09 -1.19 -17.55
N LYS A 494 29.12 0.09 -17.95
CA LYS A 494 29.79 1.15 -17.19
C LYS A 494 29.10 1.43 -15.86
N ALA A 495 27.77 1.45 -15.83
CA ALA A 495 27.00 1.68 -14.58
C ALA A 495 27.25 0.57 -13.55
N PHE A 496 27.28 -0.68 -13.99
CA PHE A 496 27.52 -1.82 -13.09
C PHE A 496 28.99 -1.94 -12.67
N GLU A 497 29.94 -1.55 -13.54
CA GLU A 497 31.38 -1.46 -13.21
C GLU A 497 31.59 -0.53 -11.99
N ILE A 498 30.93 0.64 -11.96
CA ILE A 498 31.01 1.59 -10.84
C ILE A 498 30.51 0.95 -9.54
N ALA A 499 29.48 0.10 -9.61
CA ALA A 499 28.95 -0.64 -8.46
C ALA A 499 29.76 -1.93 -8.14
N GLY A 500 30.91 -2.13 -8.82
CA GLY A 500 31.83 -3.23 -8.54
C GLY A 500 31.49 -4.56 -9.20
N TYR A 501 30.63 -4.59 -10.21
CA TYR A 501 30.32 -5.79 -10.99
C TYR A 501 31.26 -5.88 -12.21
N THR A 502 31.66 -7.09 -12.55
CA THR A 502 32.33 -7.37 -13.80
C THR A 502 31.35 -7.61 -14.95
N GLU A 503 31.79 -7.53 -16.18
CA GLU A 503 30.95 -7.87 -17.35
C GLU A 503 30.51 -9.34 -17.33
N GLU A 504 31.33 -10.25 -16.78
CA GLU A 504 30.97 -11.65 -16.56
C GLU A 504 29.81 -11.79 -15.54
N ASP A 505 29.82 -10.98 -14.46
CA ASP A 505 28.71 -10.94 -13.50
C ASP A 505 27.41 -10.51 -14.16
N LEU A 506 27.47 -9.51 -15.08
CA LEU A 506 26.33 -9.05 -15.85
C LEU A 506 25.76 -10.15 -16.74
N GLN A 507 26.63 -10.86 -17.47
CA GLN A 507 26.21 -11.96 -18.33
C GLN A 507 25.60 -13.11 -17.55
N GLN A 508 26.08 -13.39 -16.35
CA GLN A 508 25.53 -14.45 -15.47
C GLN A 508 24.21 -14.05 -14.84
N LYS A 509 24.12 -12.84 -14.30
CA LYS A 509 22.94 -12.39 -13.52
C LYS A 509 21.83 -11.81 -14.39
N PHE A 510 22.20 -11.10 -15.46
CA PHE A 510 21.30 -10.33 -16.33
C PHE A 510 21.45 -10.68 -17.81
N GLY A 511 21.91 -11.90 -18.10
CA GLY A 511 22.29 -12.33 -19.46
C GLY A 511 21.20 -12.12 -20.51
N ALA A 512 19.93 -12.22 -20.14
CA ALA A 512 18.80 -11.98 -21.04
C ALA A 512 18.77 -10.51 -21.53
N LEU A 513 18.88 -9.53 -20.63
CA LEU A 513 18.92 -8.11 -20.99
C LEU A 513 20.23 -7.74 -21.65
N TYR A 514 21.36 -8.22 -21.11
CA TYR A 514 22.69 -8.03 -21.71
C TYR A 514 22.73 -8.46 -23.19
N ASN A 515 22.19 -9.64 -23.49
CA ASN A 515 22.10 -10.13 -24.86
C ASN A 515 21.08 -9.33 -25.69
N ALA A 516 19.93 -9.03 -25.17
CA ALA A 516 18.86 -8.33 -25.88
C ALA A 516 19.31 -6.92 -26.33
N PHE A 517 20.05 -6.20 -25.49
CA PHE A 517 20.53 -4.85 -25.81
C PHE A 517 21.55 -4.81 -26.97
N GLN A 518 22.12 -5.95 -27.36
CA GLN A 518 22.95 -6.06 -28.55
C GLN A 518 22.15 -6.08 -29.86
N TYR A 519 20.80 -6.20 -29.79
CA TYR A 519 19.94 -6.35 -30.97
C TYR A 519 18.97 -5.18 -31.16
N GLY A 520 19.36 -3.98 -30.75
CA GLY A 520 18.60 -2.76 -31.05
C GLY A 520 17.39 -2.54 -30.11
N ALA A 521 17.65 -2.46 -28.82
CA ALA A 521 16.65 -2.12 -27.83
C ALA A 521 16.13 -0.67 -28.01
N PRO A 522 14.80 -0.43 -28.01
CA PRO A 522 14.28 0.94 -28.08
C PRO A 522 14.45 1.65 -26.72
N PRO A 523 14.45 3.00 -26.70
CA PRO A 523 14.20 3.73 -25.46
C PRO A 523 12.87 3.29 -24.88
N HIS A 524 12.80 3.03 -23.57
CA HIS A 524 11.56 2.59 -22.91
C HIS A 524 11.53 3.03 -21.45
N ALA A 525 10.32 3.14 -20.94
CA ALA A 525 10.06 3.61 -19.59
C ALA A 525 8.74 3.06 -19.06
N GLY A 526 8.61 2.94 -17.75
CA GLY A 526 7.39 2.44 -17.14
C GLY A 526 7.34 2.59 -15.63
N MET A 527 6.28 2.11 -15.04
CA MET A 527 6.07 2.11 -13.59
C MET A 527 5.15 0.96 -13.16
N ALA A 528 5.04 0.76 -11.84
CA ALA A 528 4.31 -0.35 -11.28
C ALA A 528 3.50 0.04 -10.03
N PRO A 529 2.34 0.71 -10.19
CA PRO A 529 1.46 1.03 -9.06
C PRO A 529 1.00 -0.21 -8.30
N GLY A 530 1.16 -0.19 -6.96
CA GLY A 530 0.73 -1.27 -6.07
C GLY A 530 -0.79 -1.32 -5.93
N VAL A 531 -1.43 -2.39 -6.43
CA VAL A 531 -2.89 -2.57 -6.39
C VAL A 531 -3.39 -2.63 -4.94
N ASP A 532 -2.71 -3.39 -4.09
CA ASP A 532 -3.09 -3.56 -2.68
C ASP A 532 -3.06 -2.23 -1.92
N ARG A 533 -2.02 -1.40 -2.16
CA ARG A 533 -1.88 -0.07 -1.54
C ARG A 533 -2.95 0.91 -2.04
N MET A 534 -3.29 0.89 -3.33
CA MET A 534 -4.39 1.71 -3.87
C MET A 534 -5.71 1.40 -3.16
N ILE A 535 -6.02 0.12 -3.01
CA ILE A 535 -7.27 -0.32 -2.39
C ILE A 535 -7.27 0.00 -0.89
N MET A 536 -6.15 -0.19 -0.20
CA MET A 536 -5.98 0.18 1.20
C MET A 536 -6.28 1.67 1.43
N LEU A 537 -5.73 2.55 0.59
CA LEU A 537 -5.98 4.00 0.67
C LEU A 537 -7.44 4.35 0.38
N LEU A 538 -8.03 3.81 -0.70
CA LEU A 538 -9.41 4.07 -1.10
C LEU A 538 -10.43 3.58 -0.06
N LYS A 539 -10.12 2.50 0.67
CA LYS A 539 -10.95 1.95 1.74
C LYS A 539 -10.63 2.52 3.12
N ASN A 540 -9.61 3.39 3.21
CA ASN A 540 -9.10 3.94 4.46
C ASN A 540 -8.82 2.83 5.51
N GLU A 541 -8.22 1.72 5.07
CA GLU A 541 -7.81 0.63 5.94
C GLU A 541 -6.37 0.87 6.42
N GLU A 542 -6.14 0.67 7.70
CA GLU A 542 -4.82 0.87 8.32
C GLU A 542 -3.85 -0.28 8.05
N ASN A 543 -4.39 -1.45 7.69
CA ASN A 543 -3.63 -2.66 7.46
C ASN A 543 -3.95 -3.25 6.08
N ILE A 544 -2.92 -3.41 5.25
CA ILE A 544 -3.04 -3.92 3.88
C ILE A 544 -3.69 -5.32 3.81
N ARG A 545 -3.54 -6.13 4.86
CA ARG A 545 -4.14 -7.47 4.93
C ARG A 545 -5.67 -7.46 4.97
N GLU A 546 -6.29 -6.34 5.33
CA GLU A 546 -7.75 -6.19 5.28
C GLU A 546 -8.32 -6.15 3.84
N VAL A 547 -7.49 -5.84 2.85
CA VAL A 547 -7.89 -5.77 1.43
C VAL A 547 -7.42 -6.97 0.60
N ILE A 548 -6.87 -8.00 1.26
CA ILE A 548 -6.43 -9.26 0.65
C ILE A 548 -7.35 -10.39 1.13
N ALA A 549 -7.83 -11.25 0.21
CA ALA A 549 -8.78 -12.30 0.57
C ALA A 549 -8.18 -13.31 1.56
N PHE A 550 -6.99 -13.83 1.28
CA PHE A 550 -6.29 -14.82 2.09
C PHE A 550 -4.83 -14.39 2.32
N PRO A 551 -4.59 -13.38 3.18
CA PRO A 551 -3.24 -12.92 3.45
C PRO A 551 -2.51 -13.86 4.41
N MET A 552 -1.18 -13.86 4.34
CA MET A 552 -0.35 -14.39 5.42
C MET A 552 -0.42 -13.47 6.64
N ASN A 553 -0.12 -14.03 7.83
CA ASN A 553 0.04 -13.23 9.05
C ASN A 553 1.38 -12.45 9.04
N GLY A 554 1.64 -11.68 10.11
CA GLY A 554 2.88 -10.91 10.26
C GLY A 554 4.17 -11.74 10.27
N ASN A 555 4.07 -13.05 10.51
CA ASN A 555 5.20 -13.99 10.51
C ASN A 555 5.32 -14.78 9.19
N ALA A 556 4.71 -14.31 8.11
CA ALA A 556 4.69 -14.98 6.81
C ALA A 556 4.10 -16.41 6.85
N GLN A 557 3.01 -16.60 7.62
CA GLN A 557 2.32 -17.88 7.74
C GLN A 557 0.87 -17.78 7.24
N ASP A 558 0.44 -18.73 6.44
CA ASP A 558 -0.98 -18.99 6.18
C ASP A 558 -1.52 -19.92 7.29
N LEU A 559 -2.19 -19.33 8.27
CA LEU A 559 -2.73 -20.05 9.42
C LEU A 559 -3.94 -20.92 9.06
N MET A 560 -4.58 -20.70 7.92
CA MET A 560 -5.75 -21.45 7.47
C MET A 560 -5.36 -22.74 6.75
N CYS A 561 -4.41 -22.66 5.81
CA CYS A 561 -3.95 -23.80 5.02
C CYS A 561 -2.66 -24.42 5.56
N GLY A 562 -2.02 -23.79 6.56
CA GLY A 562 -0.82 -24.33 7.21
C GLY A 562 0.45 -24.17 6.38
N ALA A 563 0.61 -23.06 5.64
CA ALA A 563 1.85 -22.75 4.95
C ALA A 563 2.72 -21.78 5.79
N PRO A 564 4.07 -21.94 5.79
CA PRO A 564 4.83 -23.03 5.20
C PRO A 564 4.61 -24.34 5.96
N GLY A 565 4.54 -25.46 5.24
CA GLY A 565 4.35 -26.80 5.78
C GLY A 565 5.56 -27.70 5.57
N GLU A 566 5.59 -28.81 6.31
CA GLU A 566 6.61 -29.83 6.14
C GLU A 566 6.43 -30.56 4.81
N VAL A 567 7.53 -31.01 4.23
CA VAL A 567 7.56 -31.85 3.04
C VAL A 567 8.14 -33.22 3.38
N THR A 568 7.73 -34.26 2.64
CA THR A 568 8.20 -35.63 2.87
C THR A 568 9.65 -35.79 2.40
N GLU A 569 10.36 -36.73 2.99
CA GLU A 569 11.71 -37.12 2.57
C GLU A 569 11.75 -37.55 1.08
N GLN A 570 10.68 -38.17 0.58
CA GLN A 570 10.57 -38.50 -0.84
C GLN A 570 10.57 -37.25 -1.71
N GLN A 571 9.79 -36.21 -1.36
CA GLN A 571 9.75 -34.95 -2.08
C GLN A 571 11.12 -34.24 -2.08
N LEU A 572 11.82 -34.25 -0.92
CA LEU A 572 13.18 -33.72 -0.82
C LEU A 572 14.16 -34.44 -1.76
N ARG A 573 14.10 -35.79 -1.81
CA ARG A 573 14.94 -36.61 -2.72
C ARG A 573 14.63 -36.32 -4.18
N GLU A 574 13.36 -36.16 -4.55
CA GLU A 574 12.95 -35.89 -5.92
C GLU A 574 13.50 -34.56 -6.43
N VAL A 575 13.68 -33.57 -5.56
CA VAL A 575 14.27 -32.26 -5.91
C VAL A 575 15.75 -32.15 -5.53
N HIS A 576 16.38 -33.25 -5.11
CA HIS A 576 17.82 -33.37 -4.82
C HIS A 576 18.33 -32.45 -3.69
N ILE A 577 17.51 -32.15 -2.67
CA ILE A 577 17.89 -31.32 -1.52
C ILE A 577 17.77 -32.11 -0.21
N LYS A 578 18.40 -31.57 0.84
CA LYS A 578 18.32 -32.07 2.21
C LYS A 578 18.21 -30.90 3.15
N VAL A 579 17.32 -31.00 4.16
CA VAL A 579 17.27 -30.05 5.27
C VAL A 579 18.56 -30.19 6.07
N ARG A 580 19.18 -29.06 6.43
CA ARG A 580 20.32 -29.01 7.35
C ARG A 580 19.79 -28.72 8.74
N ASP A 581 20.40 -29.38 9.75
CA ASP A 581 20.12 -29.13 11.18
C ASP A 581 20.61 -27.74 11.59
#